data_5bb2ce2eef025f26d37c7025e9d1f213
#
_entry.id   5bb2ce2eef025f26d37c7025e9d1f213
#
_cell.length_a   1.000
_cell.length_b   1.000
_cell.length_c   1.000
_cell.angle_alpha   90.00
_cell.angle_beta   90.00
_cell.angle_gamma   90.00
#
_symmetry.space_group_name_H-M   'P 1'
#
loop_
_entity.id
_entity.type
_entity.pdbx_description
1 polymer ?
#
loop_
_entity_poly.entity_id
_entity_poly.type
_entity_poly.pdbx_seq_one_letter_code
_entity_poly.pdbx_strand_id
1 'polypeptide(L)'
;MGARTELGIADSVQTGVIGTESEIPAPTEIDFGDEYIRGFLFDNVLHSENDGDIHFGLYIPENYNGSEPYALYVTLPGYEGLYFQGVGVNIRAEDYGIEAKKYNEKMIIVAPQLNDWRETSARQTVALTKYFLSHYNIDPEKVYLNGYSGGGETGSLVMEIAPELYASFLHCSSQWDGSLKPLTEAQTAVYMATGENDSYYGSSSVRETYEKLVQLYRDKGLSDEQIKKLVVLDLKDQAWFDERGIRDQHGGGGYFAHEEDIMNWLFGEHMK
;
A
#
# COMPACT_ATOMS: atom_id res chain seq x y z
N MET A 1 -23.50 -7.86 27.74
CA MET A 1 -24.42 -7.23 26.77
C MET A 1 -23.68 -6.02 26.23
N GLY A 2 -22.93 -6.20 25.16
CA GLY A 2 -22.16 -5.13 24.53
C GLY A 2 -22.93 -4.63 23.31
N ALA A 3 -23.20 -3.34 23.29
CA ALA A 3 -23.87 -2.70 22.16
C ALA A 3 -22.96 -2.74 20.94
N ARG A 4 -23.44 -3.32 19.85
CA ARG A 4 -22.84 -3.16 18.52
C ARG A 4 -23.03 -1.70 18.11
N THR A 5 -21.95 -0.98 17.94
CA THR A 5 -21.96 0.30 17.25
C THR A 5 -22.05 -0.02 15.75
N GLU A 6 -23.21 0.21 15.13
CA GLU A 6 -23.35 0.11 13.68
C GLU A 6 -22.42 1.18 13.05
N LEU A 7 -21.43 0.72 12.30
CA LEU A 7 -20.64 1.57 11.42
C LEU A 7 -21.60 2.13 10.36
N GLY A 8 -21.82 3.44 10.37
CA GLY A 8 -22.75 4.12 9.49
C GLY A 8 -22.33 3.97 8.01
N ILE A 9 -22.88 2.93 7.37
CA ILE A 9 -22.85 2.78 5.92
C ILE A 9 -24.06 3.58 5.41
N ALA A 10 -23.81 4.61 4.62
CA ALA A 10 -24.87 5.42 4.03
C ALA A 10 -25.55 4.63 2.92
N ASP A 11 -26.74 4.07 3.22
CA ASP A 11 -27.68 3.58 2.21
C ASP A 11 -28.25 4.76 1.41
N SER A 12 -27.67 5.03 0.24
CA SER A 12 -28.29 5.90 -0.75
C SER A 12 -28.93 5.06 -1.86
N VAL A 13 -30.14 4.55 -1.62
CA VAL A 13 -30.98 4.00 -2.67
C VAL A 13 -31.65 5.15 -3.41
N GLN A 14 -31.21 5.45 -4.62
CA GLN A 14 -32.01 6.20 -5.60
C GLN A 14 -32.68 5.23 -6.57
N THR A 15 -34.00 5.17 -6.50
CA THR A 15 -34.87 4.45 -7.43
C THR A 15 -35.05 5.24 -8.73
N GLY A 16 -34.86 4.56 -9.85
CA GLY A 16 -35.50 4.91 -11.12
C GLY A 16 -34.64 4.77 -12.34
N VAL A 17 -34.86 3.76 -13.12
CA VAL A 17 -35.32 3.68 -14.52
C VAL A 17 -35.02 2.28 -15.07
N ILE A 18 -36.06 1.65 -15.63
CA ILE A 18 -36.10 0.30 -16.24
C ILE A 18 -35.30 0.31 -17.55
N GLY A 19 -34.34 -0.58 -17.64
CA GLY A 19 -33.63 -0.86 -18.90
C GLY A 19 -32.79 -2.12 -18.77
N THR A 20 -33.25 -3.20 -19.43
CA THR A 20 -32.57 -4.46 -19.80
C THR A 20 -31.63 -5.08 -18.75
N GLU A 21 -32.02 -6.25 -18.28
CA GLU A 21 -31.22 -7.15 -17.43
C GLU A 21 -29.83 -7.40 -18.06
N SER A 22 -28.86 -6.57 -17.70
CA SER A 22 -27.47 -6.99 -17.62
C SER A 22 -27.30 -7.50 -16.19
N GLU A 23 -26.86 -8.73 -16.03
CA GLU A 23 -26.52 -9.30 -14.73
C GLU A 23 -25.64 -8.31 -13.99
N ILE A 24 -26.21 -7.64 -12.99
CA ILE A 24 -25.45 -6.82 -12.04
C ILE A 24 -24.66 -7.85 -11.23
N PRO A 25 -23.32 -7.82 -11.24
CA PRO A 25 -22.54 -8.70 -10.37
C PRO A 25 -23.05 -8.55 -8.93
N ALA A 26 -23.20 -9.66 -8.22
CA ALA A 26 -23.54 -9.63 -6.81
C ALA A 26 -22.60 -8.67 -6.07
N PRO A 27 -23.09 -7.84 -5.15
CA PRO A 27 -22.23 -6.91 -4.44
C PRO A 27 -21.13 -7.70 -3.75
N THR A 28 -19.88 -7.31 -4.00
CA THR A 28 -18.70 -7.83 -3.32
C THR A 28 -18.85 -7.43 -1.86
N GLU A 29 -19.20 -8.36 -0.98
CA GLU A 29 -19.41 -8.08 0.43
C GLU A 29 -18.13 -8.32 1.22
N ILE A 30 -17.93 -7.51 2.27
CA ILE A 30 -16.91 -7.76 3.28
C ILE A 30 -17.57 -8.47 4.47
N ASP A 31 -17.02 -9.62 4.83
CA ASP A 31 -17.21 -10.21 6.14
C ASP A 31 -16.24 -9.55 7.12
N PHE A 32 -16.79 -8.80 8.10
CA PHE A 32 -15.97 -8.13 9.10
C PHE A 32 -15.63 -9.08 10.24
N GLY A 33 -14.36 -9.05 10.66
CA GLY A 33 -13.91 -9.71 11.87
C GLY A 33 -14.44 -9.06 13.15
N ASP A 34 -14.05 -9.60 14.29
CA ASP A 34 -14.50 -9.13 15.62
C ASP A 34 -13.35 -8.91 16.61
N GLU A 35 -12.11 -9.20 16.21
CA GLU A 35 -10.92 -9.01 17.03
C GLU A 35 -10.16 -7.73 16.64
N TYR A 36 -9.62 -7.02 17.63
CA TYR A 36 -8.79 -5.84 17.43
C TYR A 36 -7.34 -6.09 17.90
N ILE A 37 -6.37 -5.74 17.06
CA ILE A 37 -4.96 -5.78 17.38
C ILE A 37 -4.33 -4.42 17.05
N ARG A 38 -3.73 -3.75 18.03
CA ARG A 38 -3.12 -2.42 17.90
C ARG A 38 -4.06 -1.36 17.27
N GLY A 39 -5.38 -1.55 17.44
CA GLY A 39 -6.41 -0.66 16.90
C GLY A 39 -6.89 -0.99 15.49
N PHE A 40 -6.42 -2.08 14.89
CA PHE A 40 -6.94 -2.62 13.64
C PHE A 40 -7.95 -3.73 13.90
N LEU A 41 -9.07 -3.70 13.21
CA LEU A 41 -10.01 -4.80 13.13
C LEU A 41 -9.42 -5.90 12.27
N PHE A 42 -9.39 -7.12 12.78
CA PHE A 42 -8.74 -8.25 12.12
C PHE A 42 -9.69 -9.25 11.52
N ASP A 43 -9.11 -9.96 10.54
CA ASP A 43 -9.70 -11.05 9.79
C ASP A 43 -10.99 -10.61 9.05
N ASN A 44 -10.91 -9.40 8.47
CA ASN A 44 -11.91 -9.01 7.49
C ASN A 44 -11.63 -9.75 6.19
N VAL A 45 -12.67 -10.17 5.50
CA VAL A 45 -12.56 -10.89 4.23
C VAL A 45 -13.35 -10.17 3.16
N LEU A 46 -12.67 -9.72 2.12
CA LEU A 46 -13.31 -9.27 0.90
C LEU A 46 -13.47 -10.47 -0.04
N HIS A 47 -14.73 -10.81 -0.36
CA HIS A 47 -15.05 -11.84 -1.35
C HIS A 47 -14.99 -11.25 -2.75
N SER A 48 -13.82 -11.38 -3.38
CA SER A 48 -13.62 -10.91 -4.77
C SER A 48 -14.05 -11.99 -5.76
N GLU A 49 -14.91 -11.64 -6.70
CA GLU A 49 -15.38 -12.57 -7.74
C GLU A 49 -14.24 -13.14 -8.58
N ASN A 50 -13.21 -12.34 -8.86
CA ASN A 50 -12.12 -12.70 -9.76
C ASN A 50 -10.83 -13.12 -9.04
N ASP A 51 -10.64 -12.68 -7.78
CA ASP A 51 -9.37 -12.82 -7.06
C ASP A 51 -9.50 -13.65 -5.77
N GLY A 52 -10.70 -14.24 -5.52
CA GLY A 52 -10.98 -15.07 -4.35
C GLY A 52 -11.08 -14.27 -3.05
N ASP A 53 -10.98 -14.96 -1.93
CA ASP A 53 -11.08 -14.35 -0.61
C ASP A 53 -9.79 -13.59 -0.27
N ILE A 54 -9.93 -12.33 0.10
CA ILE A 54 -8.82 -11.44 0.45
C ILE A 54 -8.96 -11.06 1.92
N HIS A 55 -8.08 -11.63 2.75
CA HIS A 55 -8.03 -11.35 4.18
C HIS A 55 -7.24 -10.09 4.46
N PHE A 56 -7.69 -9.24 5.39
CA PHE A 56 -7.00 -8.00 5.73
C PHE A 56 -7.32 -7.48 7.12
N GLY A 57 -6.36 -6.74 7.69
CA GLY A 57 -6.57 -5.87 8.83
C GLY A 57 -7.07 -4.49 8.37
N LEU A 58 -7.95 -3.87 9.14
CA LEU A 58 -8.57 -2.59 8.80
C LEU A 58 -8.52 -1.62 9.98
N TYR A 59 -8.03 -0.41 9.71
CA TYR A 59 -8.16 0.73 10.61
C TYR A 59 -9.01 1.80 9.96
N ILE A 60 -10.10 2.16 10.60
CA ILE A 60 -10.92 3.31 10.26
C ILE A 60 -10.89 4.26 11.45
N PRO A 61 -10.51 5.55 11.29
CA PRO A 61 -10.59 6.52 12.37
C PRO A 61 -11.98 6.63 12.97
N GLU A 62 -12.09 6.77 14.29
CA GLU A 62 -13.37 6.84 15.00
C GLU A 62 -14.30 7.98 14.52
N ASN A 63 -13.71 9.05 14.00
CA ASN A 63 -14.44 10.21 13.50
C ASN A 63 -14.84 10.10 12.02
N TYR A 64 -14.50 8.99 11.33
CA TYR A 64 -14.95 8.77 9.96
C TYR A 64 -16.46 8.56 9.93
N ASN A 65 -17.15 9.35 9.12
CA ASN A 65 -18.61 9.29 8.94
C ASN A 65 -19.03 9.40 7.46
N GLY A 66 -18.07 9.37 6.54
CA GLY A 66 -18.30 9.47 5.10
C GLY A 66 -18.67 10.87 4.58
N SER A 67 -18.77 11.90 5.44
CA SER A 67 -19.17 13.26 5.02
C SER A 67 -18.06 14.06 4.31
N GLU A 68 -16.82 13.66 4.49
CA GLU A 68 -15.65 14.27 3.85
C GLU A 68 -14.68 13.17 3.37
N PRO A 69 -13.88 13.45 2.32
CA PRO A 69 -12.95 12.47 1.78
C PRO A 69 -11.76 12.24 2.73
N TYR A 70 -11.39 10.97 2.90
CA TYR A 70 -10.23 10.52 3.64
C TYR A 70 -9.16 9.99 2.70
N ALA A 71 -7.91 9.93 3.17
CA ALA A 71 -6.86 9.20 2.49
C ALA A 71 -7.06 7.68 2.65
N LEU A 72 -6.51 6.91 1.73
CA LEU A 72 -6.39 5.45 1.83
C LEU A 72 -4.91 5.06 1.83
N TYR A 73 -4.52 4.22 2.77
CA TYR A 73 -3.18 3.66 2.81
C TYR A 73 -3.23 2.14 2.83
N VAL A 74 -2.56 1.49 1.88
CA VAL A 74 -2.43 0.04 1.79
C VAL A 74 -1.00 -0.35 2.12
N THR A 75 -0.81 -1.23 3.12
CA THR A 75 0.51 -1.66 3.59
C THR A 75 0.72 -3.15 3.36
N LEU A 76 1.66 -3.49 2.48
CA LEU A 76 1.96 -4.87 2.09
C LEU A 76 3.08 -5.46 2.95
N PRO A 77 2.87 -6.65 3.54
CA PRO A 77 3.82 -7.27 4.46
C PRO A 77 5.03 -7.87 3.74
N GLY A 78 6.12 -8.07 4.48
CA GLY A 78 7.23 -8.89 4.05
C GLY A 78 6.82 -10.34 3.81
N TYR A 79 7.57 -11.03 2.95
CA TYR A 79 7.22 -12.37 2.50
C TYR A 79 7.50 -13.45 3.54
N GLU A 80 8.74 -13.57 4.02
CA GLU A 80 9.12 -14.63 4.93
C GLU A 80 8.48 -14.44 6.31
N GLY A 81 7.64 -15.41 6.67
CA GLY A 81 6.97 -15.45 7.95
C GLY A 81 5.70 -14.62 8.04
N LEU A 82 5.45 -13.64 7.16
CA LEU A 82 4.27 -12.78 7.22
C LEU A 82 3.15 -13.25 6.28
N TYR A 83 3.45 -13.61 5.04
CA TYR A 83 2.43 -14.07 4.09
C TYR A 83 1.72 -15.36 4.53
N PHE A 84 2.43 -16.27 5.23
CA PHE A 84 1.91 -17.58 5.62
C PHE A 84 1.53 -17.69 7.10
N GLN A 85 1.76 -16.67 7.90
CA GLN A 85 1.50 -16.71 9.34
C GLN A 85 0.08 -16.27 9.72
N GLY A 86 -0.72 -15.91 8.77
CA GLY A 86 -2.09 -15.47 8.97
C GLY A 86 -2.26 -13.97 9.06
N VAL A 87 -3.51 -13.54 8.90
CA VAL A 87 -3.90 -12.13 8.95
C VAL A 87 -3.51 -11.52 10.29
N GLY A 88 -3.06 -10.31 10.27
CA GLY A 88 -2.66 -9.62 11.48
C GLY A 88 -1.20 -9.70 11.85
N VAL A 89 -0.44 -10.62 11.29
CA VAL A 89 1.01 -10.70 11.53
C VAL A 89 1.70 -9.44 11.04
N ASN A 90 1.31 -8.90 9.89
CA ASN A 90 1.78 -7.61 9.38
C ASN A 90 1.76 -6.53 10.49
N ILE A 91 0.58 -6.27 11.06
CA ILE A 91 0.41 -5.22 12.08
C ILE A 91 1.09 -5.56 13.42
N ARG A 92 1.33 -6.84 13.71
CA ARG A 92 2.08 -7.25 14.92
C ARG A 92 3.58 -7.11 14.74
N ALA A 93 4.10 -7.40 13.55
CA ALA A 93 5.52 -7.50 13.26
C ALA A 93 6.12 -6.24 12.63
N GLU A 94 5.33 -5.47 11.90
CA GLU A 94 5.76 -4.29 11.18
C GLU A 94 5.01 -3.04 11.68
N ASP A 95 5.66 -1.89 11.63
CA ASP A 95 5.10 -0.66 12.18
C ASP A 95 4.54 0.31 11.11
N TYR A 96 4.64 0.00 9.82
CA TYR A 96 4.19 0.90 8.75
C TYR A 96 2.74 1.39 8.93
N GLY A 97 1.81 0.46 9.17
CA GLY A 97 0.40 0.82 9.41
C GLY A 97 0.18 1.56 10.73
N ILE A 98 1.02 1.32 11.73
CA ILE A 98 0.91 1.96 13.04
C ILE A 98 1.44 3.39 12.99
N GLU A 99 2.63 3.58 12.42
CA GLU A 99 3.29 4.88 12.29
C GLU A 99 2.50 5.82 11.38
N ALA A 100 1.89 5.30 10.32
CA ALA A 100 1.07 6.06 9.38
C ALA A 100 -0.01 6.92 10.05
N LYS A 101 -0.58 6.47 11.17
CA LYS A 101 -1.60 7.21 11.95
C LYS A 101 -1.11 8.56 12.46
N LYS A 102 0.20 8.76 12.59
CA LYS A 102 0.81 10.01 13.07
C LYS A 102 0.82 11.11 12.01
N TYR A 103 0.72 10.74 10.73
CA TYR A 103 0.88 11.65 9.60
C TYR A 103 -0.44 12.19 9.06
N ASN A 104 -1.54 11.45 9.23
CA ASN A 104 -2.84 11.91 8.79
C ASN A 104 -3.96 11.27 9.64
N GLU A 105 -4.66 12.08 10.43
CA GLU A 105 -5.80 11.62 11.24
C GLU A 105 -7.03 11.21 10.40
N LYS A 106 -7.07 11.64 9.12
CA LYS A 106 -8.13 11.31 8.16
C LYS A 106 -7.61 10.30 7.13
N MET A 107 -7.20 9.13 7.60
CA MET A 107 -6.68 8.08 6.76
C MET A 107 -7.22 6.71 7.17
N ILE A 108 -7.84 6.01 6.23
CA ILE A 108 -8.19 4.60 6.36
C ILE A 108 -6.94 3.79 6.01
N ILE A 109 -6.62 2.77 6.81
CA ILE A 109 -5.44 1.93 6.60
C ILE A 109 -5.86 0.49 6.43
N VAL A 110 -5.39 -0.14 5.37
CA VAL A 110 -5.67 -1.53 4.99
C VAL A 110 -4.38 -2.31 4.97
N ALA A 111 -4.34 -3.40 5.73
CA ALA A 111 -3.17 -4.27 5.87
C ALA A 111 -3.52 -5.70 5.44
N PRO A 112 -3.41 -6.04 4.14
CA PRO A 112 -3.81 -7.34 3.64
C PRO A 112 -2.85 -8.45 4.08
N GLN A 113 -3.40 -9.65 4.23
CA GLN A 113 -2.69 -10.91 4.22
C GLN A 113 -2.92 -11.57 2.86
N LEU A 114 -1.89 -11.60 2.04
CA LEU A 114 -2.00 -12.01 0.65
C LEU A 114 -1.72 -13.51 0.45
N ASN A 115 -2.12 -14.08 -0.68
CA ASN A 115 -2.03 -15.51 -0.94
C ASN A 115 -0.66 -15.94 -1.50
N ASP A 116 0.02 -15.04 -2.20
CA ASP A 116 1.38 -15.21 -2.70
C ASP A 116 2.10 -13.85 -2.72
N TRP A 117 3.28 -13.77 -3.32
CA TRP A 117 4.05 -12.52 -3.48
C TRP A 117 4.16 -12.10 -4.95
N ARG A 118 3.30 -12.64 -5.82
CA ARG A 118 3.32 -12.42 -7.25
C ARG A 118 2.02 -11.80 -7.74
N GLU A 119 1.62 -12.17 -8.94
CA GLU A 119 0.50 -11.58 -9.66
C GLU A 119 -0.85 -11.76 -8.96
N THR A 120 -1.09 -12.89 -8.28
CA THR A 120 -2.34 -13.10 -7.52
C THR A 120 -2.48 -12.04 -6.43
N SER A 121 -1.46 -11.87 -5.59
CA SER A 121 -1.45 -10.88 -4.52
C SER A 121 -1.48 -9.45 -5.04
N ALA A 122 -0.83 -9.18 -6.17
CA ALA A 122 -0.92 -7.87 -6.81
C ALA A 122 -2.34 -7.55 -7.28
N ARG A 123 -3.03 -8.50 -7.93
CA ARG A 123 -4.44 -8.34 -8.32
C ARG A 123 -5.35 -8.18 -7.10
N GLN A 124 -5.14 -8.97 -6.06
CA GLN A 124 -5.88 -8.86 -4.79
C GLN A 124 -5.71 -7.49 -4.15
N THR A 125 -4.49 -6.95 -4.16
CA THR A 125 -4.22 -5.58 -3.66
C THR A 125 -4.98 -4.53 -4.47
N VAL A 126 -4.98 -4.65 -5.80
CA VAL A 126 -5.74 -3.76 -6.69
C VAL A 126 -7.24 -3.88 -6.46
N ALA A 127 -7.77 -5.11 -6.32
CA ALA A 127 -9.18 -5.35 -6.05
C ALA A 127 -9.60 -4.72 -4.71
N LEU A 128 -8.81 -4.92 -3.67
CA LEU A 128 -9.05 -4.35 -2.35
C LEU A 128 -9.02 -2.81 -2.39
N THR A 129 -8.04 -2.21 -3.05
CA THR A 129 -7.95 -0.75 -3.24
C THR A 129 -9.17 -0.20 -3.96
N LYS A 130 -9.58 -0.83 -5.07
CA LYS A 130 -10.79 -0.44 -5.84
C LYS A 130 -12.06 -0.56 -5.01
N TYR A 131 -12.16 -1.59 -4.17
CA TYR A 131 -13.30 -1.75 -3.27
C TYR A 131 -13.41 -0.54 -2.32
N PHE A 132 -12.32 -0.17 -1.64
CA PHE A 132 -12.34 0.98 -0.74
C PHE A 132 -12.65 2.29 -1.45
N LEU A 133 -12.08 2.52 -2.64
CA LEU A 133 -12.37 3.70 -3.47
C LEU A 133 -13.85 3.81 -3.88
N SER A 134 -14.54 2.67 -4.06
CA SER A 134 -15.94 2.66 -4.50
C SER A 134 -16.96 2.67 -3.35
N HIS A 135 -16.59 2.25 -2.13
CA HIS A 135 -17.52 2.09 -1.00
C HIS A 135 -17.28 3.07 0.14
N TYR A 136 -16.13 3.74 0.17
CA TYR A 136 -15.78 4.74 1.17
C TYR A 136 -15.56 6.10 0.50
N ASN A 137 -15.79 7.17 1.25
CA ASN A 137 -15.47 8.52 0.74
C ASN A 137 -13.97 8.75 0.84
N ILE A 138 -13.24 8.33 -0.20
CA ILE A 138 -11.78 8.44 -0.32
C ILE A 138 -11.44 9.51 -1.35
N ASP A 139 -10.45 10.34 -1.02
CA ASP A 139 -9.80 11.23 -1.98
C ASP A 139 -8.91 10.41 -2.93
N PRO A 140 -9.25 10.30 -4.23
CA PRO A 140 -8.49 9.47 -5.15
C PRO A 140 -7.06 9.98 -5.40
N GLU A 141 -6.75 11.23 -5.02
CA GLU A 141 -5.40 11.77 -5.09
C GLU A 141 -4.57 11.47 -3.82
N LYS A 142 -5.19 10.83 -2.81
CA LYS A 142 -4.55 10.47 -1.53
C LYS A 142 -4.64 8.97 -1.25
N VAL A 143 -4.27 8.17 -2.24
CA VAL A 143 -4.16 6.72 -2.13
C VAL A 143 -2.69 6.36 -2.14
N TYR A 144 -2.22 5.71 -1.08
CA TYR A 144 -0.81 5.43 -0.84
C TYR A 144 -0.58 3.93 -0.71
N LEU A 145 0.58 3.47 -1.18
CA LEU A 145 1.01 2.09 -1.07
C LEU A 145 2.39 2.01 -0.44
N ASN A 146 2.63 1.03 0.42
CA ASN A 146 3.99 0.58 0.70
C ASN A 146 4.11 -0.93 0.58
N GLY A 147 5.34 -1.39 0.37
CA GLY A 147 5.68 -2.80 0.42
C GLY A 147 7.09 -3.00 0.95
N TYR A 148 7.22 -3.87 1.94
CA TYR A 148 8.48 -4.25 2.54
C TYR A 148 8.85 -5.66 2.10
N SER A 149 10.11 -5.89 1.69
CA SER A 149 10.62 -7.20 1.28
C SER A 149 9.72 -7.82 0.18
N GLY A 150 9.15 -9.00 0.37
CA GLY A 150 8.21 -9.61 -0.56
C GLY A 150 6.98 -8.74 -0.87
N GLY A 151 6.55 -7.90 0.08
CA GLY A 151 5.52 -6.87 -0.18
C GLY A 151 5.97 -5.82 -1.19
N GLY A 152 7.27 -5.52 -1.25
CA GLY A 152 7.84 -4.65 -2.29
C GLY A 152 7.81 -5.30 -3.67
N GLU A 153 8.12 -6.60 -3.78
CA GLU A 153 7.94 -7.37 -5.03
C GLU A 153 6.49 -7.29 -5.50
N THR A 154 5.53 -7.62 -4.61
CA THR A 154 4.09 -7.52 -4.90
C THR A 154 3.69 -6.09 -5.29
N GLY A 155 4.15 -5.07 -4.54
CA GLY A 155 3.87 -3.67 -4.84
C GLY A 155 4.39 -3.22 -6.20
N SER A 156 5.54 -3.75 -6.64
CA SER A 156 6.09 -3.47 -7.97
C SER A 156 5.19 -4.03 -9.09
N LEU A 157 4.54 -5.18 -8.86
CA LEU A 157 3.55 -5.75 -9.77
C LEU A 157 2.22 -4.97 -9.72
N VAL A 158 1.84 -4.44 -8.56
CA VAL A 158 0.69 -3.50 -8.45
C VAL A 158 0.95 -2.28 -9.33
N MET A 159 2.18 -1.74 -9.33
CA MET A 159 2.58 -0.61 -10.19
C MET A 159 2.63 -0.97 -11.69
N GLU A 160 2.72 -2.24 -12.04
CA GLU A 160 2.52 -2.69 -13.42
C GLU A 160 1.04 -2.76 -13.81
N ILE A 161 0.16 -3.18 -12.88
CA ILE A 161 -1.25 -3.45 -13.16
C ILE A 161 -2.10 -2.18 -13.13
N ALA A 162 -1.96 -1.33 -12.10
CA ALA A 162 -2.84 -0.19 -11.86
C ALA A 162 -2.12 0.96 -11.11
N PRO A 163 -1.01 1.48 -11.62
CA PRO A 163 -0.25 2.55 -10.96
C PRO A 163 -1.07 3.84 -10.77
N GLU A 164 -2.03 4.10 -11.67
CA GLU A 164 -2.89 5.28 -11.65
C GLU A 164 -3.78 5.39 -10.41
N LEU A 165 -4.00 4.28 -9.71
CA LEU A 165 -4.77 4.28 -8.46
C LEU A 165 -4.02 4.95 -7.30
N TYR A 166 -2.70 5.08 -7.38
CA TYR A 166 -1.87 5.50 -6.25
C TYR A 166 -1.18 6.82 -6.51
N ALA A 167 -1.17 7.69 -5.51
CA ALA A 167 -0.39 8.93 -5.50
C ALA A 167 1.11 8.64 -5.37
N SER A 168 1.44 7.70 -4.49
CA SER A 168 2.83 7.30 -4.24
C SER A 168 2.95 5.84 -3.80
N PHE A 169 4.15 5.30 -4.02
CA PHE A 169 4.56 3.97 -3.58
C PHE A 169 5.90 4.03 -2.85
N LEU A 170 5.94 3.54 -1.62
CA LEU A 170 7.14 3.35 -0.83
C LEU A 170 7.60 1.89 -0.95
N HIS A 171 8.70 1.68 -1.66
CA HIS A 171 9.32 0.38 -1.93
C HIS A 171 10.52 0.17 -0.99
N CYS A 172 10.40 -0.74 -0.04
CA CYS A 172 11.38 -0.92 1.03
C CYS A 172 12.08 -2.28 0.98
N SER A 173 13.43 -2.26 1.02
CA SER A 173 14.30 -3.46 1.14
C SER A 173 13.83 -4.60 0.24
N SER A 174 13.68 -4.33 -1.05
CA SER A 174 13.09 -5.27 -2.01
C SER A 174 13.71 -5.12 -3.40
N GLN A 175 13.35 -6.04 -4.29
CA GLN A 175 13.60 -5.93 -5.71
C GLN A 175 12.35 -5.54 -6.48
N TRP A 176 12.53 -5.06 -7.71
CA TRP A 176 11.44 -4.66 -8.59
C TRP A 176 11.19 -5.74 -9.64
N ASP A 177 10.01 -6.35 -9.62
CA ASP A 177 9.62 -7.45 -10.52
C ASP A 177 8.71 -6.99 -11.67
N GLY A 178 7.95 -5.90 -11.48
CA GLY A 178 6.99 -5.39 -12.44
C GLY A 178 7.61 -4.62 -13.61
N SER A 179 6.84 -4.43 -14.68
CA SER A 179 7.19 -3.52 -15.77
C SER A 179 7.17 -2.07 -15.30
N LEU A 180 8.19 -1.29 -15.69
CA LEU A 180 8.29 0.13 -15.35
C LEU A 180 7.44 1.03 -16.27
N LYS A 181 6.98 0.50 -17.41
CA LYS A 181 6.29 1.31 -18.41
C LYS A 181 4.95 1.87 -17.92
N PRO A 182 4.02 1.09 -17.32
CA PRO A 182 2.77 1.62 -16.81
C PRO A 182 2.99 2.70 -15.74
N LEU A 183 3.93 2.45 -14.82
CA LEU A 183 4.30 3.41 -13.78
C LEU A 183 4.74 4.75 -14.36
N THR A 184 5.61 4.73 -15.38
CA THR A 184 6.10 5.96 -16.01
C THR A 184 5.04 6.64 -16.88
N GLU A 185 4.02 5.94 -17.34
CA GLU A 185 2.87 6.50 -18.05
C GLU A 185 1.93 7.22 -17.07
N ALA A 186 1.67 6.61 -15.91
CA ALA A 186 0.85 7.18 -14.86
C ALA A 186 1.54 8.30 -14.06
N GLN A 187 2.87 8.36 -14.10
CA GLN A 187 3.70 9.26 -13.28
C GLN A 187 3.47 9.11 -11.76
N THR A 188 3.14 7.89 -11.32
CA THR A 188 3.03 7.60 -9.89
C THR A 188 4.39 7.74 -9.23
N ALA A 189 4.44 8.48 -8.12
CA ALA A 189 5.68 8.74 -7.42
C ALA A 189 6.20 7.50 -6.66
N VAL A 190 7.50 7.25 -6.67
CA VAL A 190 8.13 6.08 -6.02
C VAL A 190 9.31 6.50 -5.17
N TYR A 191 9.31 6.08 -3.91
CA TYR A 191 10.46 6.15 -3.01
C TYR A 191 11.02 4.76 -2.79
N MET A 192 12.29 4.57 -3.10
CA MET A 192 13.00 3.31 -2.92
C MET A 192 13.96 3.44 -1.74
N ALA A 193 13.67 2.79 -0.62
CA ALA A 193 14.51 2.76 0.58
C ALA A 193 15.10 1.37 0.79
N THR A 194 16.42 1.27 0.93
CA THR A 194 17.09 -0.01 1.26
C THR A 194 18.43 0.22 1.94
N GLY A 195 18.97 -0.81 2.59
CA GLY A 195 20.34 -0.81 3.05
C GLY A 195 21.34 -0.95 1.90
N GLU A 196 22.46 -0.25 1.95
CA GLU A 196 23.53 -0.41 0.94
C GLU A 196 24.02 -1.84 0.82
N ASN A 197 24.04 -2.56 1.95
CA ASN A 197 24.44 -3.96 2.08
C ASN A 197 23.29 -4.82 2.58
N ASP A 198 22.09 -4.60 2.04
CA ASP A 198 20.93 -5.46 2.32
C ASP A 198 21.33 -6.93 2.12
N SER A 199 21.12 -7.76 3.15
CA SER A 199 21.65 -9.12 3.20
C SER A 199 20.90 -10.08 2.27
N TYR A 200 19.70 -9.73 1.81
CA TYR A 200 18.85 -10.59 1.00
C TYR A 200 18.84 -10.17 -0.48
N TYR A 201 18.46 -8.94 -0.79
CA TYR A 201 18.40 -8.45 -2.17
C TYR A 201 19.66 -7.70 -2.61
N GLY A 202 20.45 -7.18 -1.67
CA GLY A 202 21.49 -6.21 -1.97
C GLY A 202 20.90 -4.86 -2.41
N SER A 203 21.74 -3.94 -2.84
CA SER A 203 21.28 -2.64 -3.37
C SER A 203 21.46 -2.46 -4.88
N SER A 204 22.09 -3.42 -5.58
CA SER A 204 22.35 -3.28 -7.02
C SER A 204 21.07 -3.28 -7.86
N SER A 205 20.15 -4.18 -7.58
CA SER A 205 18.86 -4.29 -8.31
C SER A 205 18.03 -3.00 -8.21
N VAL A 206 17.91 -2.44 -6.99
CA VAL A 206 17.15 -1.21 -6.79
C VAL A 206 17.83 0.01 -7.43
N ARG A 207 19.18 0.08 -7.44
CA ARG A 207 19.93 1.10 -8.16
C ARG A 207 19.67 1.05 -9.68
N GLU A 208 19.72 -0.16 -10.26
CA GLU A 208 19.42 -0.34 -11.69
C GLU A 208 17.97 0.05 -12.01
N THR A 209 17.04 -0.27 -11.15
CA THR A 209 15.62 0.12 -11.30
C THR A 209 15.47 1.63 -11.27
N TYR A 210 16.10 2.30 -10.31
CA TYR A 210 16.12 3.77 -10.21
C TYR A 210 16.70 4.40 -11.47
N GLU A 211 17.87 3.93 -11.94
CA GLU A 211 18.52 4.46 -13.13
C GLU A 211 17.65 4.29 -14.39
N LYS A 212 16.99 3.12 -14.52
CA LYS A 212 16.04 2.87 -15.62
C LYS A 212 14.83 3.81 -15.57
N LEU A 213 14.25 4.03 -14.37
CA LEU A 213 13.15 4.98 -14.19
C LEU A 213 13.55 6.40 -14.56
N VAL A 214 14.70 6.86 -14.07
CA VAL A 214 15.24 8.18 -14.40
C VAL A 214 15.42 8.33 -15.92
N GLN A 215 15.97 7.30 -16.59
CA GLN A 215 16.15 7.34 -18.04
C GLN A 215 14.79 7.36 -18.78
N LEU A 216 13.83 6.53 -18.37
CA LEU A 216 12.49 6.51 -18.98
C LEU A 216 11.78 7.88 -18.85
N TYR A 217 11.90 8.57 -17.72
CA TYR A 217 11.34 9.90 -17.54
C TYR A 217 12.08 10.96 -18.36
N ARG A 218 13.41 10.88 -18.50
CA ARG A 218 14.19 11.75 -19.39
C ARG A 218 13.78 11.56 -20.86
N ASP A 219 13.58 10.33 -21.28
CA ASP A 219 13.12 10.00 -22.64
C ASP A 219 11.72 10.57 -22.93
N LYS A 220 10.90 10.75 -21.88
CA LYS A 220 9.60 11.45 -21.94
C LYS A 220 9.72 12.98 -21.86
N GLY A 221 10.92 13.53 -21.72
CA GLY A 221 11.19 14.96 -21.71
C GLY A 221 11.01 15.65 -20.34
N LEU A 222 10.95 14.89 -19.24
CA LEU A 222 10.92 15.50 -17.90
C LEU A 222 12.29 16.08 -17.53
N SER A 223 12.27 17.22 -16.84
CA SER A 223 13.48 17.79 -16.24
C SER A 223 13.95 17.00 -15.03
N ASP A 224 15.23 17.15 -14.67
CA ASP A 224 15.79 16.47 -13.49
C ASP A 224 15.06 16.90 -12.18
N GLU A 225 14.56 18.15 -12.10
CA GLU A 225 13.75 18.62 -10.97
C GLU A 225 12.38 17.91 -10.89
N GLN A 226 11.75 17.64 -12.03
CA GLN A 226 10.50 16.89 -12.08
C GLN A 226 10.74 15.43 -11.71
N ILE A 227 11.79 14.82 -12.25
CA ILE A 227 12.16 13.42 -11.96
C ILE A 227 12.44 13.21 -10.47
N LYS A 228 13.17 14.12 -9.82
CA LYS A 228 13.44 14.05 -8.36
C LYS A 228 12.19 14.08 -7.49
N LYS A 229 11.10 14.64 -7.98
CA LYS A 229 9.81 14.62 -7.28
C LYS A 229 9.08 13.29 -7.44
N LEU A 230 9.33 12.59 -8.56
CA LEU A 230 8.67 11.33 -8.89
C LEU A 230 9.47 10.11 -8.42
N VAL A 231 10.80 10.18 -8.39
CA VAL A 231 11.62 9.00 -8.08
C VAL A 231 12.72 9.37 -7.11
N VAL A 232 12.74 8.72 -5.96
CA VAL A 232 13.77 8.86 -4.93
C VAL A 232 14.45 7.51 -4.70
N LEU A 233 15.77 7.52 -4.61
CA LEU A 233 16.58 6.39 -4.14
C LEU A 233 17.27 6.80 -2.86
N ASP A 234 16.95 6.12 -1.78
CA ASP A 234 17.52 6.34 -0.45
C ASP A 234 18.24 5.06 0.02
N LEU A 235 19.54 5.13 0.04
CA LEU A 235 20.39 4.02 0.44
C LEU A 235 21.01 4.31 1.79
N LYS A 236 20.55 3.60 2.81
CA LYS A 236 21.06 3.74 4.17
C LYS A 236 22.39 2.98 4.31
N ASP A 237 23.40 3.67 4.81
CA ASP A 237 24.70 3.08 5.11
C ASP A 237 24.71 2.26 6.41
N GLN A 238 25.80 1.58 6.70
CA GLN A 238 25.92 0.79 7.94
C GLN A 238 25.81 1.66 9.19
N ALA A 239 26.28 2.91 9.15
CA ALA A 239 26.22 3.79 10.31
C ALA A 239 24.79 4.11 10.72
N TRP A 240 23.88 4.29 9.76
CA TRP A 240 22.46 4.49 10.03
C TRP A 240 21.84 3.31 10.78
N PHE A 241 22.18 2.07 10.40
CA PHE A 241 21.70 0.86 11.08
C PHE A 241 22.35 0.67 12.45
N ASP A 242 23.67 0.93 12.58
CA ASP A 242 24.40 0.80 13.83
C ASP A 242 23.87 1.74 14.93
N GLU A 243 23.54 2.99 14.57
CA GLU A 243 22.92 3.96 15.47
C GLU A 243 21.58 3.49 16.07
N ARG A 244 20.89 2.60 15.35
CA ARG A 244 19.62 1.98 15.77
C ARG A 244 19.78 0.60 16.39
N GLY A 245 21.02 0.12 16.53
CA GLY A 245 21.33 -1.21 17.06
C GLY A 245 20.93 -2.36 16.11
N ILE A 246 20.74 -2.07 14.83
CA ILE A 246 20.31 -3.02 13.82
C ILE A 246 21.55 -3.64 13.16
N ARG A 247 21.65 -4.96 13.18
CA ARG A 247 22.78 -5.68 12.58
C ARG A 247 22.52 -6.16 11.16
N ASP A 248 21.27 -6.52 10.88
CA ASP A 248 20.84 -7.01 9.57
C ASP A 248 20.12 -5.90 8.81
N GLN A 249 20.72 -5.42 7.72
CA GLN A 249 20.15 -4.32 6.95
C GLN A 249 18.85 -4.70 6.26
N HIS A 250 18.65 -5.99 5.89
CA HIS A 250 17.38 -6.43 5.33
C HIS A 250 16.27 -6.38 6.38
N GLY A 251 16.46 -7.06 7.51
CA GLY A 251 15.49 -7.03 8.62
C GLY A 251 15.28 -5.63 9.21
N GLY A 252 16.28 -4.74 9.06
CA GLY A 252 16.19 -3.33 9.44
C GLY A 252 15.27 -2.48 8.57
N GLY A 253 14.81 -2.98 7.42
CA GLY A 253 13.91 -2.23 6.53
C GLY A 253 12.56 -1.87 7.16
N GLY A 254 12.11 -2.60 8.17
CA GLY A 254 10.93 -2.23 8.94
C GLY A 254 11.07 -0.90 9.70
N TYR A 255 12.28 -0.47 10.00
CA TYR A 255 12.55 0.80 10.70
C TYR A 255 12.36 2.04 9.81
N PHE A 256 12.26 1.90 8.49
CA PHE A 256 11.94 3.02 7.61
C PHE A 256 10.58 3.63 7.92
N ALA A 257 9.67 2.88 8.53
CA ALA A 257 8.39 3.39 9.03
C ALA A 257 8.55 4.49 10.11
N HIS A 258 9.69 4.54 10.81
CA HIS A 258 9.98 5.52 11.85
C HIS A 258 10.75 6.75 11.33
N GLU A 259 11.12 6.77 10.06
CA GLU A 259 11.84 7.89 9.45
C GLU A 259 10.85 8.94 8.94
N GLU A 260 10.84 10.10 9.61
CA GLU A 260 9.91 11.19 9.28
C GLU A 260 10.03 11.66 7.83
N ASP A 261 11.24 11.74 7.29
CA ASP A 261 11.47 12.18 5.92
C ASP A 261 10.87 11.21 4.90
N ILE A 262 10.98 9.90 5.15
CA ILE A 262 10.40 8.86 4.30
C ILE A 262 8.88 8.90 4.34
N MET A 263 8.31 8.92 5.54
CA MET A 263 6.86 8.88 5.72
C MET A 263 6.18 10.20 5.32
N ASN A 264 6.82 11.35 5.57
CA ASN A 264 6.34 12.65 5.06
C ASN A 264 6.38 12.70 3.53
N TRP A 265 7.40 12.08 2.91
CA TRP A 265 7.41 11.97 1.46
C TRP A 265 6.27 11.08 0.96
N LEU A 266 6.05 9.91 1.58
CA LEU A 266 4.99 8.98 1.18
C LEU A 266 3.61 9.64 1.20
N PHE A 267 3.28 10.38 2.27
CA PHE A 267 1.98 11.03 2.45
C PHE A 267 1.92 12.47 1.94
N GLY A 268 2.99 12.94 1.28
CA GLY A 268 3.08 14.27 0.71
C GLY A 268 2.24 14.44 -0.57
N GLU A 269 2.21 15.68 -1.07
CA GLU A 269 1.61 15.99 -2.37
C GLU A 269 2.59 15.64 -3.49
N HIS A 270 2.15 14.82 -4.43
CA HIS A 270 2.91 14.44 -5.61
C HIS A 270 2.28 15.01 -6.88
N MET A 271 3.11 15.29 -7.87
CA MET A 271 2.63 15.73 -9.19
C MET A 271 1.97 14.54 -9.89
N LYS A 272 0.71 14.67 -10.23
CA LYS A 272 0.04 13.84 -11.24
C LYS A 272 -0.19 14.64 -12.50
#